data_59ff6132667e6f47f4dc1ef3a71c6a63
#
_entry.id   59ff6132667e6f47f4dc1ef3a71c6a63
#
_cell.length_a   1.000
_cell.length_b   1.000
_cell.length_c   1.000
_cell.angle_alpha   90.00
_cell.angle_beta   90.00
_cell.angle_gamma   90.00
#
_symmetry.space_group_name_H-M   'P 1'
#
loop_
_entity.id
_entity.type
_entity.pdbx_description
1 polymer ?
#
loop_
_entity_poly.entity_id
_entity_poly.type
_entity_poly.pdbx_seq_one_letter_code
_entity_poly.pdbx_strand_id
1 'polypeptide(L)'
;MINNYTKEFNYNLKLAFPVILGMLGHIFVSFADNIMVGQLGAAELAAVSLGNSFFFIAMSLGIGFASAITPLVAEADSAKNSLGVKNALKHGLILCAILSVLLYLLMLLAIPVIHYMKQPLEVVELAIPYLYIISISIIPLVVFEALKRFSDGLSNTKYPMYA
;
A
#
# COMPACT_ATOMS: atom_id res chain seq x y z
N MET A 1 8.47 15.79 -35.83
CA MET A 1 9.00 15.24 -34.58
C MET A 1 8.30 15.82 -33.36
N ILE A 2 8.17 17.14 -33.21
CA ILE A 2 7.56 17.79 -32.01
C ILE A 2 6.10 17.38 -31.78
N ASN A 3 5.31 17.10 -32.80
CA ASN A 3 3.90 16.75 -32.72
C ASN A 3 3.64 15.33 -32.12
N ASN A 4 4.63 14.44 -32.13
CA ASN A 4 4.52 13.12 -31.47
C ASN A 4 4.79 13.23 -29.96
N TYR A 5 5.77 14.06 -29.55
CA TYR A 5 6.07 14.27 -28.14
C TYR A 5 4.91 14.91 -27.38
N THR A 6 4.19 15.85 -27.99
CA THR A 6 3.01 16.49 -27.37
C THR A 6 1.82 15.52 -27.21
N LYS A 7 1.65 14.57 -28.13
CA LYS A 7 0.61 13.53 -28.01
C LYS A 7 0.94 12.52 -26.90
N GLU A 8 2.19 12.07 -26.84
CA GLU A 8 2.66 11.15 -25.80
C GLU A 8 2.64 11.82 -24.42
N PHE A 9 3.03 13.11 -24.35
CA PHE A 9 2.97 13.89 -23.13
C PHE A 9 1.53 14.02 -22.61
N ASN A 10 0.58 14.38 -23.48
CA ASN A 10 -0.83 14.48 -23.10
C ASN A 10 -1.42 13.11 -22.68
N TYR A 11 -1.01 12.03 -23.31
CA TYR A 11 -1.44 10.69 -22.93
C TYR A 11 -0.91 10.32 -21.54
N ASN A 12 0.39 10.55 -21.29
CA ASN A 12 1.01 10.28 -19.99
C ASN A 12 0.42 11.17 -18.89
N LEU A 13 0.15 12.45 -19.18
CA LEU A 13 -0.50 13.36 -18.23
C LEU A 13 -1.91 12.89 -17.86
N LYS A 14 -2.66 12.38 -18.83
CA LYS A 14 -4.01 11.86 -18.62
C LYS A 14 -4.04 10.57 -17.78
N LEU A 15 -2.98 9.76 -17.86
CA LEU A 15 -2.78 8.59 -17.00
C LEU A 15 -2.29 8.99 -15.60
N ALA A 16 -1.40 9.97 -15.51
CA ALA A 16 -0.82 10.41 -14.23
C ALA A 16 -1.83 11.18 -13.36
N PHE A 17 -2.74 11.94 -13.96
CA PHE A 17 -3.67 12.79 -13.23
C PHE A 17 -4.55 12.03 -12.22
N PRO A 18 -5.21 10.90 -12.56
CA PRO A 18 -5.95 10.09 -11.60
C PRO A 18 -5.08 9.54 -10.47
N VAL A 19 -3.86 9.14 -10.78
CA VAL A 19 -2.90 8.62 -9.79
C VAL A 19 -2.50 9.71 -8.81
N ILE A 20 -2.21 10.92 -9.31
CA ILE A 20 -1.87 12.09 -8.47
C ILE A 20 -3.04 12.45 -7.55
N LEU A 21 -4.27 12.47 -8.06
CA LEU A 21 -5.44 12.75 -7.23
C LEU A 21 -5.64 11.70 -6.12
N GLY A 22 -5.45 10.42 -6.43
CA GLY A 22 -5.50 9.36 -5.43
C GLY A 22 -4.42 9.52 -4.35
N MET A 23 -3.19 9.85 -4.74
CA MET A 23 -2.10 10.12 -3.79
C MET A 23 -2.39 11.35 -2.91
N LEU A 24 -2.89 12.45 -3.49
CA LEU A 24 -3.28 13.63 -2.74
C LEU A 24 -4.38 13.31 -1.74
N GLY A 25 -5.42 12.55 -2.13
CA GLY A 25 -6.47 12.11 -1.25
C GLY A 25 -5.91 11.32 -0.05
N HIS A 26 -5.01 10.39 -0.29
CA HIS A 26 -4.36 9.62 0.77
C HIS A 26 -3.53 10.50 1.73
N ILE A 27 -2.81 11.49 1.20
CA ILE A 27 -2.06 12.45 2.02
C ILE A 27 -3.01 13.27 2.91
N PHE A 28 -4.13 13.77 2.37
CA PHE A 28 -5.11 14.51 3.13
C PHE A 28 -5.74 13.69 4.26
N VAL A 29 -6.07 12.40 4.00
CA VAL A 29 -6.58 11.49 5.04
C VAL A 29 -5.54 11.31 6.14
N SER A 30 -4.29 10.99 5.80
CA SER A 30 -3.21 10.84 6.78
C SER A 30 -2.97 12.12 7.59
N PHE A 31 -3.10 13.28 6.96
CA PHE A 31 -2.96 14.56 7.65
C PHE A 31 -4.10 14.80 8.63
N ALA A 32 -5.33 14.51 8.22
CA ALA A 32 -6.50 14.61 9.10
C ALA A 32 -6.39 13.66 10.30
N ASP A 33 -5.98 12.41 10.08
CA ASP A 33 -5.76 11.42 11.15
C ASP A 33 -4.75 11.92 12.17
N ASN A 34 -3.61 12.47 11.72
CA ASN A 34 -2.59 13.00 12.63
C ASN A 34 -3.09 14.19 13.44
N ILE A 35 -3.91 15.08 12.86
CA ILE A 35 -4.53 16.18 13.59
C ILE A 35 -5.50 15.66 14.65
N MET A 36 -6.35 14.69 14.29
CA MET A 36 -7.33 14.12 15.21
C MET A 36 -6.66 13.42 16.39
N VAL A 37 -5.64 12.59 16.11
CA VAL A 37 -4.88 11.90 17.16
C VAL A 37 -4.07 12.89 18.02
N GLY A 38 -3.49 13.93 17.41
CA GLY A 38 -2.74 14.96 18.11
C GLY A 38 -3.58 15.76 19.13
N GLN A 39 -4.90 15.82 18.96
CA GLN A 39 -5.82 16.45 19.92
C GLN A 39 -6.02 15.60 21.18
N LEU A 40 -5.75 14.29 21.14
CA LEU A 40 -5.89 13.39 22.29
C LEU A 40 -4.74 13.58 23.28
N GLY A 41 -3.52 13.75 22.77
CA GLY A 41 -2.33 13.96 23.56
C GLY A 41 -1.04 13.60 22.85
N ALA A 42 0.09 13.94 23.48
CA ALA A 42 1.41 13.68 22.92
C ALA A 42 1.77 12.18 22.99
N ALA A 43 1.32 11.46 24.02
CA ALA A 43 1.57 10.04 24.20
C ALA A 43 0.83 9.22 23.14
N GLU A 44 -0.44 9.55 22.87
CA GLU A 44 -1.27 8.93 21.85
C GLU A 44 -0.69 9.13 20.45
N LEU A 45 -0.29 10.37 20.14
CA LEU A 45 0.35 10.66 18.85
C LEU A 45 1.67 9.91 18.67
N ALA A 46 2.48 9.81 19.75
CA ALA A 46 3.72 9.04 19.73
C ALA A 46 3.45 7.54 19.52
N ALA A 47 2.43 6.99 20.20
CA ALA A 47 2.06 5.57 20.08
C ALA A 47 1.58 5.22 18.67
N VAL A 48 0.72 6.05 18.06
CA VAL A 48 0.25 5.87 16.69
C VAL A 48 1.40 6.01 15.68
N SER A 49 2.28 7.00 15.88
CA SER A 49 3.46 7.20 15.03
C SER A 49 4.43 6.03 15.08
N LEU A 50 4.64 5.45 16.27
CA LEU A 50 5.45 4.26 16.47
C LEU A 50 4.83 3.06 15.74
N GLY A 51 3.54 2.80 15.93
CA GLY A 51 2.81 1.72 15.28
C GLY A 51 2.80 1.86 13.76
N ASN A 52 2.57 3.07 13.25
CA ASN A 52 2.61 3.37 11.82
C ASN A 52 4.01 3.14 11.22
N SER A 53 5.09 3.35 11.97
CA SER A 53 6.45 3.07 11.50
C SER A 53 6.66 1.58 11.23
N PHE A 54 6.22 0.70 12.14
CA PHE A 54 6.25 -0.75 11.91
C PHE A 54 5.36 -1.17 10.74
N PHE A 55 4.15 -0.63 10.69
CA PHE A 55 3.20 -0.89 9.60
C PHE A 55 3.76 -0.46 8.25
N PHE A 56 4.41 0.71 8.17
CA PHE A 56 5.01 1.22 6.94
C PHE A 56 6.12 0.31 6.40
N ILE A 57 6.95 -0.27 7.29
CA ILE A 57 7.98 -1.24 6.89
C ILE A 57 7.32 -2.47 6.24
N ALA A 58 6.31 -3.04 6.88
CA ALA A 58 5.60 -4.20 6.36
C ALA A 58 4.87 -3.88 5.03
N MET A 59 4.19 -2.72 4.97
CA MET A 59 3.52 -2.25 3.74
C MET A 59 4.50 -2.01 2.60
N SER A 60 5.68 -1.46 2.86
CA SER A 60 6.71 -1.25 1.82
C SER A 60 7.13 -2.56 1.17
N LEU A 61 7.27 -3.64 1.96
CA LEU A 61 7.55 -4.98 1.44
C LEU A 61 6.36 -5.50 0.61
N GLY A 62 5.13 -5.33 1.10
CA GLY A 62 3.91 -5.73 0.39
C GLY A 62 3.75 -5.02 -0.95
N ILE A 63 3.91 -3.69 -0.98
CA ILE A 63 3.83 -2.86 -2.19
C ILE A 63 4.95 -3.24 -3.16
N GLY A 64 6.19 -3.41 -2.68
CA GLY A 64 7.33 -3.80 -3.50
C GLY A 64 7.07 -5.13 -4.20
N PHE A 65 6.56 -6.12 -3.49
CA PHE A 65 6.22 -7.42 -4.06
C PHE A 65 5.04 -7.33 -5.05
N ALA A 66 3.97 -6.65 -4.68
CA ALA A 66 2.82 -6.45 -5.55
C ALA A 66 3.16 -5.72 -6.85
N SER A 67 4.16 -4.82 -6.83
CA SER A 67 4.58 -4.05 -8.01
C SER A 67 5.11 -4.94 -9.16
N ALA A 68 5.57 -6.16 -8.87
CA ALA A 68 5.97 -7.13 -9.89
C ALA A 68 4.81 -7.60 -10.79
N ILE A 69 3.57 -7.45 -10.35
CA ILE A 69 2.38 -7.81 -11.13
C ILE A 69 2.23 -6.90 -12.35
N THR A 70 2.52 -5.61 -12.20
CA THR A 70 2.34 -4.60 -13.26
C THR A 70 3.08 -4.95 -14.55
N PRO A 71 4.41 -5.22 -14.55
CA PRO A 71 5.13 -5.56 -15.79
C PRO A 71 4.68 -6.90 -16.39
N LEU A 72 4.38 -7.90 -15.55
CA LEU A 72 3.91 -9.20 -16.03
C LEU A 72 2.57 -9.11 -16.78
N VAL A 73 1.66 -8.29 -16.25
CA VAL A 73 0.36 -8.04 -16.88
C VAL A 73 0.52 -7.22 -18.15
N ALA A 74 1.34 -6.15 -18.12
CA ALA A 74 1.58 -5.31 -19.29
C ALA A 74 2.22 -6.07 -20.45
N GLU A 75 3.17 -6.97 -20.18
CA GLU A 75 3.79 -7.84 -21.17
C GLU A 75 2.75 -8.78 -21.81
N ALA A 76 1.95 -9.46 -20.98
CA ALA A 76 0.93 -10.39 -21.46
C ALA A 76 -0.17 -9.69 -22.27
N ASP A 77 -0.59 -8.48 -21.85
CA ASP A 77 -1.58 -7.67 -22.54
C ASP A 77 -1.05 -7.17 -23.88
N SER A 78 0.18 -6.68 -23.94
CA SER A 78 0.85 -6.23 -25.17
C SER A 78 0.98 -7.36 -26.19
N ALA A 79 1.22 -8.60 -25.72
CA ALA A 79 1.28 -9.80 -26.54
C ALA A 79 -0.12 -10.35 -26.93
N LYS A 80 -1.21 -9.67 -26.50
CA LYS A 80 -2.61 -10.13 -26.67
C LYS A 80 -2.85 -11.54 -26.12
N ASN A 81 -2.08 -11.94 -25.11
CA ASN A 81 -2.17 -13.24 -24.45
C ASN A 81 -3.13 -13.17 -23.26
N SER A 82 -4.42 -13.36 -23.53
CA SER A 82 -5.46 -13.29 -22.49
C SER A 82 -5.30 -14.36 -21.40
N LEU A 83 -4.70 -15.52 -21.74
CA LEU A 83 -4.39 -16.56 -20.75
C LEU A 83 -3.24 -16.12 -19.84
N GLY A 84 -2.22 -15.48 -20.40
CA GLY A 84 -1.11 -14.90 -19.63
C GLY A 84 -1.59 -13.85 -18.63
N VAL A 85 -2.48 -12.95 -19.05
CA VAL A 85 -3.09 -11.92 -18.17
C VAL A 85 -3.86 -12.57 -17.00
N LYS A 86 -4.70 -13.60 -17.29
CA LYS A 86 -5.43 -14.33 -16.24
C LYS A 86 -4.50 -15.06 -15.28
N ASN A 87 -3.44 -15.65 -15.79
CA ASN A 87 -2.45 -16.36 -14.97
C ASN A 87 -1.65 -15.38 -14.09
N ALA A 88 -1.25 -14.23 -14.62
CA ALA A 88 -0.58 -13.19 -13.86
C ALA A 88 -1.45 -12.68 -12.69
N LEU A 89 -2.75 -12.45 -12.93
CA LEU A 89 -3.69 -12.08 -11.88
C LEU A 89 -3.83 -13.18 -10.82
N LYS A 90 -4.10 -14.42 -11.27
CA LYS A 90 -4.35 -15.54 -10.36
C LYS A 90 -3.14 -15.82 -9.46
N HIS A 91 -1.96 -15.96 -10.04
CA HIS A 91 -0.74 -16.24 -9.27
C HIS A 91 -0.30 -15.03 -8.45
N GLY A 92 -0.43 -13.82 -8.99
CA GLY A 92 -0.15 -12.58 -8.26
C GLY A 92 -1.00 -12.44 -7.01
N LEU A 93 -2.32 -12.67 -7.11
CA LEU A 93 -3.22 -12.61 -5.95
C LEU A 93 -2.91 -13.68 -4.90
N ILE A 94 -2.66 -14.93 -5.33
CA ILE A 94 -2.34 -16.03 -4.40
C ILE A 94 -1.04 -15.71 -3.66
N LEU A 95 0.00 -15.29 -4.36
CA LEU A 95 1.29 -14.95 -3.76
C LEU A 95 1.19 -13.74 -2.82
N CYS A 96 0.45 -12.70 -3.21
CA CYS A 96 0.22 -11.54 -2.35
C CYS A 96 -0.62 -11.91 -1.11
N ALA A 97 -1.60 -12.81 -1.22
CA ALA A 97 -2.37 -13.30 -0.09
C ALA A 97 -1.48 -14.09 0.90
N ILE A 98 -0.61 -14.97 0.40
CA ILE A 98 0.35 -15.70 1.25
C ILE A 98 1.31 -14.72 1.91
N LEU A 99 1.87 -13.76 1.15
CA LEU A 99 2.76 -12.75 1.67
C LEU A 99 2.09 -11.88 2.74
N SER A 100 0.82 -11.50 2.54
CA SER A 100 0.09 -10.68 3.52
C SER A 100 -0.07 -11.38 4.87
N VAL A 101 -0.34 -12.68 4.86
CA VAL A 101 -0.39 -13.49 6.09
C VAL A 101 1.00 -13.57 6.74
N LEU A 102 2.05 -13.74 5.95
CA LEU A 102 3.42 -13.75 6.46
C LEU A 102 3.80 -12.41 7.09
N LEU A 103 3.48 -11.29 6.45
CA LEU A 103 3.73 -9.95 6.97
C LEU A 103 2.93 -9.69 8.25
N TYR A 104 1.68 -10.15 8.32
CA TYR A 104 0.87 -10.09 9.54
C TYR A 104 1.55 -10.84 10.71
N LEU A 105 2.00 -12.08 10.48
CA LEU A 105 2.71 -12.85 11.50
C LEU A 105 4.02 -12.18 11.91
N LEU A 106 4.75 -11.60 10.97
CA LEU A 106 5.99 -10.87 11.23
C LEU A 106 5.74 -9.62 12.06
N MET A 107 4.63 -8.89 11.81
CA MET A 107 4.22 -7.76 12.64
C MET A 107 3.89 -8.19 14.09
N LEU A 108 3.20 -9.32 14.27
CA LEU A 108 2.94 -9.84 15.61
C LEU A 108 4.23 -10.21 16.36
N LEU A 109 5.21 -10.77 15.64
CA LEU A 109 6.54 -11.08 16.20
C LEU A 109 7.37 -9.83 16.51
N ALA A 110 7.06 -8.69 15.89
CA ALA A 110 7.72 -7.42 16.16
C ALA A 110 7.21 -6.72 17.43
N ILE A 111 6.01 -7.07 17.93
CA ILE A 111 5.43 -6.42 19.14
C ILE A 111 6.37 -6.47 20.35
N PRO A 112 7.01 -7.60 20.71
CA PRO A 112 7.97 -7.63 21.83
C PRO A 112 9.15 -6.68 21.66
N VAL A 113 9.53 -6.34 20.42
CA VAL A 113 10.66 -5.45 20.14
C VAL A 113 10.41 -4.03 20.67
N ILE A 114 9.14 -3.60 20.75
CA ILE A 114 8.78 -2.28 21.27
C ILE A 114 9.27 -2.09 22.70
N HIS A 115 9.22 -3.13 23.54
CA HIS A 115 9.72 -3.07 24.91
C HIS A 115 11.22 -2.79 25.00
N TYR A 116 11.99 -3.21 23.98
CA TYR A 116 13.43 -2.98 23.94
C TYR A 116 13.82 -1.60 23.37
N MET A 117 12.86 -0.87 22.79
CA MET A 117 13.12 0.45 22.18
C MET A 117 13.26 1.59 23.21
N LYS A 118 13.19 1.29 24.51
CA LYS A 118 13.31 2.29 25.60
C LYS A 118 12.36 3.48 25.46
N GLN A 119 11.16 3.24 24.93
CA GLN A 119 10.09 4.25 24.88
C GLN A 119 9.45 4.45 26.25
N PRO A 120 8.85 5.61 26.54
CA PRO A 120 8.07 5.81 27.76
C PRO A 120 6.99 4.71 27.88
N LEU A 121 6.77 4.23 29.12
CA LEU A 121 5.83 3.14 29.38
C LEU A 121 4.43 3.44 28.85
N GLU A 122 3.97 4.66 29.04
CA GLU A 122 2.67 5.17 28.56
C GLU A 122 2.52 4.99 27.02
N VAL A 123 3.57 5.31 26.25
CA VAL A 123 3.57 5.14 24.79
C VAL A 123 3.52 3.66 24.42
N VAL A 124 4.24 2.81 25.13
CA VAL A 124 4.27 1.34 24.87
C VAL A 124 2.90 0.73 25.13
N GLU A 125 2.25 1.09 26.24
CA GLU A 125 0.93 0.58 26.61
C GLU A 125 -0.15 0.95 25.58
N LEU A 126 -0.05 2.13 24.96
CA LEU A 126 -0.96 2.57 23.91
C LEU A 126 -0.60 1.99 22.54
N ALA A 127 0.69 1.82 22.22
CA ALA A 127 1.14 1.33 20.92
C ALA A 127 0.84 -0.16 20.68
N ILE A 128 0.90 -0.99 21.72
CA ILE A 128 0.69 -2.45 21.58
C ILE A 128 -0.73 -2.78 21.07
N PRO A 129 -1.83 -2.34 21.72
CA PRO A 129 -3.17 -2.61 21.24
C PRO A 129 -3.43 -2.00 19.87
N TYR A 130 -2.87 -0.81 19.60
CA TYR A 130 -2.94 -0.20 18.28
C TYR A 130 -2.29 -1.09 17.20
N LEU A 131 -1.09 -1.62 17.46
CA LEU A 131 -0.40 -2.52 16.54
C LEU A 131 -1.17 -3.82 16.28
N TYR A 132 -1.81 -4.41 17.29
CA TYR A 132 -2.65 -5.59 17.08
C TYR A 132 -3.78 -5.30 16.08
N ILE A 133 -4.46 -4.17 16.24
CA ILE A 133 -5.58 -3.80 15.36
C ILE A 133 -5.09 -3.48 13.95
N ILE A 134 -4.05 -2.66 13.81
CA ILE A 134 -3.57 -2.23 12.50
C ILE A 134 -2.90 -3.38 11.73
N SER A 135 -2.30 -4.35 12.43
CA SER A 135 -1.67 -5.51 11.80
C SER A 135 -2.65 -6.34 10.97
N ILE A 136 -3.91 -6.49 11.43
CA ILE A 136 -4.94 -7.23 10.70
C ILE A 136 -5.24 -6.57 9.36
N SER A 137 -5.19 -5.24 9.28
CA SER A 137 -5.49 -4.50 8.04
C SER A 137 -4.45 -4.69 6.94
N ILE A 138 -3.26 -5.25 7.25
CA ILE A 138 -2.24 -5.51 6.23
C ILE A 138 -2.71 -6.57 5.22
N ILE A 139 -3.54 -7.51 5.64
CA ILE A 139 -4.05 -8.59 4.78
C ILE A 139 -4.91 -8.01 3.64
N PRO A 140 -6.02 -7.31 3.91
CA PRO A 140 -6.82 -6.73 2.84
C PRO A 140 -6.08 -5.67 2.04
N LEU A 141 -5.16 -4.90 2.67
CA LEU A 141 -4.40 -3.87 1.98
C LEU A 141 -3.44 -4.42 0.94
N VAL A 142 -2.69 -5.49 1.24
CA VAL A 142 -1.76 -6.10 0.27
C VAL A 142 -2.53 -6.75 -0.87
N VAL A 143 -3.68 -7.37 -0.60
CA VAL A 143 -4.56 -7.91 -1.65
C VAL A 143 -5.13 -6.78 -2.53
N PHE A 144 -5.54 -5.66 -1.94
CA PHE A 144 -5.99 -4.48 -2.67
C PHE A 144 -4.86 -3.91 -3.56
N GLU A 145 -3.63 -3.80 -3.03
CA GLU A 145 -2.48 -3.36 -3.83
C GLU A 145 -2.21 -4.30 -5.01
N ALA A 146 -2.37 -5.62 -4.85
CA ALA A 146 -2.22 -6.56 -5.95
C ALA A 146 -3.25 -6.31 -7.07
N LEU A 147 -4.52 -6.05 -6.73
CA LEU A 147 -5.57 -5.70 -7.69
C LEU A 147 -5.30 -4.36 -8.37
N LYS A 148 -4.84 -3.38 -7.62
CA LYS A 148 -4.45 -2.07 -8.14
C LYS A 148 -3.32 -2.19 -9.14
N ARG A 149 -2.24 -2.93 -8.81
CA ARG A 149 -1.10 -3.19 -9.72
C ARG A 149 -1.51 -3.94 -10.97
N PHE A 150 -2.48 -4.83 -10.86
CA PHE A 150 -3.07 -5.49 -12.02
C PHE A 150 -3.79 -4.49 -12.94
N SER A 151 -4.62 -3.58 -12.39
CA SER A 151 -5.30 -2.53 -13.15
C SER A 151 -4.31 -1.55 -13.81
N ASP A 152 -3.24 -1.21 -13.10
CA ASP A 152 -2.15 -0.36 -13.64
C ASP A 152 -1.46 -1.05 -14.83
N GLY A 153 -1.24 -2.38 -14.76
CA GLY A 153 -0.67 -3.17 -15.85
C GLY A 153 -1.53 -3.20 -17.11
N LEU A 154 -2.85 -3.07 -16.97
CA LEU A 154 -3.80 -2.95 -18.09
C LEU A 154 -3.97 -1.48 -18.57
N SER A 155 -3.14 -0.55 -18.09
CA SER A 155 -3.27 0.91 -18.36
C SER A 155 -4.62 1.49 -17.96
N ASN A 156 -5.32 0.86 -17.00
CA ASN A 156 -6.64 1.26 -16.53
C ASN A 156 -6.59 1.83 -15.10
N THR A 157 -6.09 3.05 -14.99
CA THR A 157 -5.84 3.74 -13.70
C THR A 157 -7.08 4.38 -13.07
N LYS A 158 -8.23 4.36 -13.76
CA LYS A 158 -9.45 5.01 -13.27
C LYS A 158 -10.12 4.24 -12.13
N TYR A 159 -10.15 2.92 -12.19
CA TYR A 159 -10.80 2.10 -11.16
C TYR A 159 -10.14 2.23 -9.78
N PRO A 160 -8.81 2.16 -9.66
CA PRO A 160 -8.15 2.37 -8.37
C PRO A 160 -8.34 3.78 -7.77
N MET A 161 -8.67 4.79 -8.61
CA MET A 161 -8.92 6.15 -8.14
C MET A 161 -10.26 6.26 -7.39
N TYR A 162 -11.26 5.45 -7.75
CA TYR A 162 -12.59 5.50 -7.13
C TYR A 162 -12.73 4.62 -5.89
N ALA A 163 -11.75 3.77 -5.61
CA ALA A 163 -11.69 2.89 -4.45
C ALA A 163 -10.93 3.52 -3.29
#